data_11c7e06a051e30220b63f256befa60b9
#
_entry.id   11c7e06a051e30220b63f256befa60b9
#
_cell.length_a   1.000
_cell.length_b   1.000
_cell.length_c   1.000
_cell.angle_alpha   90.00
_cell.angle_beta   90.00
_cell.angle_gamma   90.00
#
_symmetry.space_group_name_H-M   'P 1'
#
loop_
_entity.id
_entity.type
_entity.pdbx_description
1 polymer ?
#
loop_
_entity_poly.entity_id
_entity_poly.type
_entity_poly.pdbx_seq_one_letter_code
_entity_poly.pdbx_strand_id
1 'polypeptide(L)'
;IEKEIDEENVRIVLFGQPGSGKSSLINAVCGREAVKTGELMEPTTDAVVVENGDVTFIDLPGYGTDGFPEEAFLERFRPFQYDLFLCVFSDKLRAADTRLFCMLEALKKPCIFVRSKIDLIYEEGRTLEECEAVIRRDVETQLGTRDIDLVFVSARRDRPVGIDVLNDVIMSKMNEARREKYILTAEARTKEQLEAKKAAAMTFVKRSATYSAYNGLNPIIAVDAAVDFMILYQLYNNIRETFGITEEIIASSKKVSDKDKRLVLGGMSREGINLILKNA
;
A
#
# COMPACT_ATOMS: atom_id res chain seq x y z
N ILE A 1 -12.32 -16.15 4.19
CA ILE A 1 -11.39 -17.26 4.51
C ILE A 1 -10.17 -16.58 5.11
N GLU A 2 -10.22 -16.33 6.41
CA GLU A 2 -9.04 -15.97 7.20
C GLU A 2 -8.27 -17.30 7.42
N LYS A 3 -7.34 -17.61 6.53
CA LYS A 3 -6.21 -18.44 6.92
C LYS A 3 -5.46 -17.64 7.97
N GLU A 4 -5.16 -18.24 9.11
CA GLU A 4 -4.16 -17.73 10.05
C GLU A 4 -2.88 -17.48 9.26
N ILE A 5 -2.67 -16.22 8.87
CA ILE A 5 -1.44 -15.77 8.22
C ILE A 5 -0.46 -15.63 9.38
N ASP A 6 0.69 -16.27 9.27
CA ASP A 6 1.76 -16.17 10.26
C ASP A 6 2.06 -14.70 10.55
N GLU A 7 1.84 -14.25 11.78
CA GLU A 7 2.01 -12.85 12.18
C GLU A 7 3.49 -12.41 12.11
N GLU A 8 4.42 -13.37 12.08
CA GLU A 8 5.86 -13.10 11.97
C GLU A 8 6.29 -12.79 10.54
N ASN A 9 5.56 -13.26 9.52
CA ASN A 9 5.90 -13.04 8.12
C ASN A 9 5.74 -11.58 7.68
N VAL A 10 6.67 -11.13 6.83
CA VAL A 10 6.52 -9.85 6.12
C VAL A 10 5.47 -9.99 5.04
N ARG A 11 4.46 -9.13 5.07
CA ARG A 11 3.33 -9.13 4.14
C ARG A 11 3.56 -8.14 3.01
N ILE A 12 3.74 -8.66 1.81
CA ILE A 12 3.97 -7.89 0.58
C ILE A 12 2.72 -7.92 -0.28
N VAL A 13 2.12 -6.76 -0.50
CA VAL A 13 0.91 -6.61 -1.32
C VAL A 13 1.27 -6.18 -2.72
N LEU A 14 0.71 -6.88 -3.72
CA LEU A 14 0.77 -6.48 -5.11
C LEU A 14 -0.55 -5.82 -5.51
N PHE A 15 -0.46 -4.65 -6.11
CA PHE A 15 -1.59 -3.95 -6.70
C PHE A 15 -1.26 -3.45 -8.11
N GLY A 16 -2.26 -3.06 -8.86
CA GLY A 16 -2.14 -2.61 -10.25
C GLY A 16 -3.21 -3.25 -11.13
N GLN A 17 -3.29 -2.83 -12.36
CA GLN A 17 -4.36 -3.19 -13.28
C GLN A 17 -4.43 -4.70 -13.59
N PRO A 18 -5.63 -5.22 -13.95
CA PRO A 18 -5.73 -6.55 -14.52
C PRO A 18 -4.77 -6.72 -15.70
N GLY A 19 -4.13 -7.88 -15.79
CA GLY A 19 -3.17 -8.15 -16.85
C GLY A 19 -1.80 -7.47 -16.72
N SER A 20 -1.54 -6.70 -15.68
CA SER A 20 -0.21 -6.08 -15.44
C SER A 20 0.89 -7.08 -15.08
N GLY A 21 0.56 -8.36 -14.82
CA GLY A 21 1.54 -9.39 -14.55
C GLY A 21 1.84 -9.64 -13.07
N LYS A 22 0.99 -9.21 -12.14
CA LYS A 22 1.15 -9.43 -10.69
C LYS A 22 1.37 -10.91 -10.33
N SER A 23 0.46 -11.78 -10.73
CA SER A 23 0.56 -13.22 -10.45
C SER A 23 1.79 -13.86 -11.10
N SER A 24 2.16 -13.44 -12.31
CA SER A 24 3.39 -13.89 -12.98
C SER A 24 4.63 -13.43 -12.22
N LEU A 25 4.61 -12.22 -11.67
CA LEU A 25 5.69 -11.68 -10.87
C LEU A 25 5.90 -12.48 -9.57
N ILE A 26 4.81 -12.82 -8.87
CA ILE A 26 4.88 -13.69 -7.68
C ILE A 26 5.55 -15.02 -8.05
N ASN A 27 5.15 -15.64 -9.15
CA ASN A 27 5.73 -16.90 -9.61
C ASN A 27 7.24 -16.76 -9.91
N ALA A 28 7.64 -15.66 -10.54
CA ALA A 28 9.05 -15.40 -10.86
C ALA A 28 9.88 -15.18 -9.59
N VAL A 29 9.38 -14.41 -8.62
CA VAL A 29 10.06 -14.16 -7.34
C VAL A 29 10.14 -15.45 -6.50
N CYS A 30 9.07 -16.25 -6.48
CA CYS A 30 9.06 -17.53 -5.75
C CYS A 30 9.85 -18.64 -6.44
N GLY A 31 10.26 -18.47 -7.72
CA GLY A 31 10.93 -19.50 -8.51
C GLY A 31 10.09 -20.74 -8.80
N ARG A 32 8.77 -20.67 -8.59
CA ARG A 32 7.81 -21.77 -8.77
C ARG A 32 6.44 -21.27 -9.19
N GLU A 33 5.60 -22.17 -9.70
CA GLU A 33 4.20 -21.85 -9.99
C GLU A 33 3.37 -21.84 -8.70
N ALA A 34 3.38 -20.73 -8.00
CA ALA A 34 2.61 -20.51 -6.77
C ALA A 34 1.19 -20.02 -7.07
N VAL A 35 1.00 -19.30 -8.18
CA VAL A 35 -0.28 -18.78 -8.65
C VAL A 35 -0.49 -19.24 -10.09
N LYS A 36 -1.68 -19.72 -10.41
CA LYS A 36 -2.05 -20.03 -11.80
C LYS A 36 -2.06 -18.75 -12.64
N THR A 37 -1.43 -18.78 -13.79
CA THR A 37 -1.34 -17.65 -14.71
C THR A 37 -1.67 -18.10 -16.14
N GLY A 38 -2.27 -17.20 -16.93
CA GLY A 38 -2.55 -17.45 -18.34
C GLY A 38 -3.29 -16.27 -18.96
N GLU A 39 -3.09 -16.04 -20.27
CA GLU A 39 -3.76 -14.96 -21.01
C GLU A 39 -5.28 -15.17 -21.14
N LEU A 40 -5.74 -16.42 -21.02
CA LEU A 40 -7.14 -16.82 -21.13
C LEU A 40 -7.80 -16.98 -19.74
N MET A 41 -7.09 -16.67 -18.64
CA MET A 41 -7.68 -16.74 -17.31
C MET A 41 -8.47 -15.49 -16.99
N GLU A 42 -9.59 -15.68 -16.31
CA GLU A 42 -10.36 -14.55 -15.78
C GLU A 42 -9.50 -13.73 -14.79
N PRO A 43 -9.71 -12.40 -14.75
CA PRO A 43 -9.03 -11.56 -13.78
C PRO A 43 -9.27 -12.04 -12.35
N THR A 44 -8.26 -11.90 -11.49
CA THR A 44 -8.36 -12.22 -10.06
C THR A 44 -9.50 -11.41 -9.43
N THR A 45 -10.51 -12.11 -8.92
CA THR A 45 -11.69 -11.49 -8.27
C THR A 45 -11.54 -11.39 -6.75
N ASP A 46 -10.74 -12.30 -6.18
CA ASP A 46 -10.44 -12.34 -4.75
C ASP A 46 -8.93 -12.24 -4.52
N ALA A 47 -8.53 -11.75 -3.35
CA ALA A 47 -7.11 -11.70 -2.99
C ALA A 47 -6.53 -13.12 -2.91
N VAL A 48 -5.40 -13.33 -3.58
CA VAL A 48 -4.65 -14.59 -3.53
C VAL A 48 -3.47 -14.43 -2.59
N VAL A 49 -3.37 -15.32 -1.60
CA VAL A 49 -2.29 -15.33 -0.61
C VAL A 49 -1.29 -16.43 -0.93
N VAL A 50 -0.01 -16.10 -1.01
CA VAL A 50 1.10 -17.00 -1.30
C VAL A 50 2.18 -16.86 -0.24
N GLU A 51 2.42 -17.91 0.51
CA GLU A 51 3.52 -17.99 1.48
C GLU A 51 4.81 -18.45 0.79
N ASN A 52 5.90 -17.75 1.08
CA ASN A 52 7.23 -18.08 0.58
C ASN A 52 8.31 -17.74 1.63
N GLY A 53 8.62 -18.72 2.49
CA GLY A 53 9.51 -18.51 3.65
C GLY A 53 8.93 -17.46 4.60
N ASP A 54 9.75 -16.47 4.98
CA ASP A 54 9.38 -15.37 5.87
C ASP A 54 8.55 -14.27 5.19
N VAL A 55 8.08 -14.48 3.97
CA VAL A 55 7.33 -13.52 3.18
C VAL A 55 5.98 -14.10 2.77
N THR A 56 4.94 -13.31 2.93
CA THR A 56 3.61 -13.61 2.43
C THR A 56 3.25 -12.59 1.33
N PHE A 57 3.11 -13.06 0.10
CA PHE A 57 2.63 -12.25 -1.02
C PHE A 57 1.11 -12.26 -1.06
N ILE A 58 0.51 -11.09 -1.26
CA ILE A 58 -0.93 -10.91 -1.40
C ILE A 58 -1.21 -10.25 -2.76
N ASP A 59 -1.75 -11.01 -3.71
CA ASP A 59 -2.19 -10.50 -5.01
C ASP A 59 -3.58 -9.92 -4.87
N LEU A 60 -3.70 -8.60 -4.93
CA LEU A 60 -5.00 -7.93 -4.88
C LEU A 60 -5.67 -7.93 -6.25
N PRO A 61 -7.01 -8.08 -6.29
CA PRO A 61 -7.77 -7.92 -7.52
C PRO A 61 -7.55 -6.53 -8.13
N GLY A 62 -7.74 -6.42 -9.43
CA GLY A 62 -7.51 -5.16 -10.16
C GLY A 62 -8.34 -4.02 -9.58
N TYR A 63 -7.64 -3.07 -8.99
CA TYR A 63 -8.18 -1.89 -8.35
C TYR A 63 -8.74 -0.88 -9.38
N GLY A 64 -9.87 -0.26 -9.08
CA GLY A 64 -10.49 0.74 -9.95
C GLY A 64 -11.09 0.16 -11.25
N THR A 65 -11.54 -1.10 -11.21
CA THR A 65 -12.32 -1.75 -12.29
C THR A 65 -13.81 -1.76 -11.94
N ASP A 66 -14.66 -2.02 -12.95
CA ASP A 66 -16.13 -2.12 -12.73
C ASP A 66 -16.50 -3.21 -11.71
N GLY A 67 -15.71 -4.30 -11.67
CA GLY A 67 -15.90 -5.39 -10.70
C GLY A 67 -15.32 -5.09 -9.30
N PHE A 68 -14.49 -4.06 -9.19
CA PHE A 68 -13.86 -3.64 -7.93
C PHE A 68 -13.72 -2.12 -7.88
N PRO A 69 -14.85 -1.39 -7.65
CA PRO A 69 -14.84 0.05 -7.57
C PRO A 69 -13.86 0.56 -6.52
N GLU A 70 -13.23 1.70 -6.81
CA GLU A 70 -12.22 2.31 -5.95
C GLU A 70 -12.72 2.50 -4.51
N GLU A 71 -13.94 2.98 -4.34
CA GLU A 71 -14.54 3.21 -3.02
C GLU A 71 -14.70 1.93 -2.22
N ALA A 72 -15.22 0.86 -2.82
CA ALA A 72 -15.39 -0.44 -2.16
C ALA A 72 -14.06 -1.10 -1.82
N PHE A 73 -13.04 -0.92 -2.67
CA PHE A 73 -11.68 -1.38 -2.40
C PHE A 73 -11.11 -0.67 -1.18
N LEU A 74 -11.17 0.65 -1.15
CA LEU A 74 -10.58 1.47 -0.11
C LEU A 74 -11.24 1.25 1.27
N GLU A 75 -12.53 0.94 1.32
CA GLU A 75 -13.23 0.57 2.56
C GLU A 75 -12.73 -0.75 3.16
N ARG A 76 -12.37 -1.71 2.31
CA ARG A 76 -11.89 -3.03 2.72
C ARG A 76 -10.38 -3.11 2.87
N PHE A 77 -9.67 -2.20 2.21
CA PHE A 77 -8.21 -2.17 2.21
C PHE A 77 -7.68 -1.69 3.56
N ARG A 78 -6.79 -2.48 4.16
CA ARG A 78 -6.17 -2.23 5.47
C ARG A 78 -4.66 -2.08 5.31
N PRO A 79 -4.14 -0.93 4.82
CA PRO A 79 -2.74 -0.77 4.48
C PRO A 79 -1.79 -1.01 5.66
N PHE A 80 -2.24 -0.83 6.90
CA PHE A 80 -1.42 -1.06 8.09
C PHE A 80 -1.19 -2.54 8.41
N GLN A 81 -2.01 -3.43 7.87
CA GLN A 81 -1.80 -4.88 8.00
C GLN A 81 -0.68 -5.41 7.08
N TYR A 82 -0.15 -4.57 6.20
CA TYR A 82 0.85 -4.92 5.22
C TYR A 82 2.13 -4.12 5.44
N ASP A 83 3.25 -4.71 5.09
CA ASP A 83 4.57 -4.18 5.39
C ASP A 83 5.21 -3.50 4.18
N LEU A 84 4.96 -4.00 2.96
CA LEU A 84 5.53 -3.51 1.71
C LEU A 84 4.51 -3.61 0.58
N PHE A 85 4.55 -2.69 -0.35
CA PHE A 85 3.66 -2.63 -1.50
C PHE A 85 4.43 -2.66 -2.81
N LEU A 86 3.95 -3.46 -3.79
CA LEU A 86 4.45 -3.50 -5.15
C LEU A 86 3.37 -2.98 -6.10
N CYS A 87 3.58 -1.80 -6.69
CA CYS A 87 2.74 -1.26 -7.74
C CYS A 87 3.18 -1.83 -9.09
N VAL A 88 2.44 -2.81 -9.62
CA VAL A 88 2.81 -3.51 -10.85
C VAL A 88 2.04 -2.95 -12.05
N PHE A 89 2.75 -2.44 -13.04
CA PHE A 89 2.17 -1.89 -14.25
C PHE A 89 2.92 -2.34 -15.50
N SER A 90 2.20 -2.51 -16.61
CA SER A 90 2.77 -2.97 -17.91
C SER A 90 2.75 -1.89 -19.00
N ASP A 91 2.04 -0.81 -18.77
CA ASP A 91 1.92 0.34 -19.66
C ASP A 91 2.19 1.63 -18.91
N LYS A 92 1.25 2.57 -18.91
CA LYS A 92 1.29 3.80 -18.09
C LYS A 92 0.61 3.56 -16.75
N LEU A 93 1.09 4.23 -15.72
CA LEU A 93 0.36 4.32 -14.47
C LEU A 93 -1.02 4.94 -14.71
N ARG A 94 -2.04 4.38 -14.10
CA ARG A 94 -3.38 4.97 -14.12
C ARG A 94 -3.58 5.92 -12.94
N ALA A 95 -4.55 6.81 -13.07
CA ALA A 95 -4.89 7.73 -11.99
C ALA A 95 -5.21 7.00 -10.66
N ALA A 96 -5.86 5.83 -10.73
CA ALA A 96 -6.13 5.00 -9.57
C ALA A 96 -4.84 4.53 -8.88
N ASP A 97 -3.84 4.04 -9.66
CA ASP A 97 -2.55 3.59 -9.11
C ASP A 97 -1.80 4.76 -8.45
N THR A 98 -1.85 5.95 -9.07
CA THR A 98 -1.26 7.18 -8.52
C THR A 98 -1.93 7.58 -7.19
N ARG A 99 -3.27 7.57 -7.12
CA ARG A 99 -3.99 7.90 -5.88
C ARG A 99 -3.67 6.93 -4.76
N LEU A 100 -3.61 5.61 -5.05
CA LEU A 100 -3.25 4.61 -4.05
C LEU A 100 -1.80 4.81 -3.57
N PHE A 101 -0.86 5.10 -4.47
CA PHE A 101 0.51 5.44 -4.10
C PHE A 101 0.57 6.67 -3.19
N CYS A 102 -0.11 7.77 -3.54
CA CYS A 102 -0.16 8.98 -2.72
C CYS A 102 -0.66 8.69 -1.30
N MET A 103 -1.68 7.85 -1.16
CA MET A 103 -2.16 7.40 0.14
C MET A 103 -1.09 6.59 0.89
N LEU A 104 -0.43 5.63 0.23
CA LEU A 104 0.63 4.83 0.85
C LEU A 104 1.82 5.70 1.29
N GLU A 105 2.20 6.67 0.48
CA GLU A 105 3.26 7.63 0.81
C GLU A 105 2.89 8.48 2.04
N ALA A 106 1.66 8.99 2.10
CA ALA A 106 1.16 9.72 3.26
C ALA A 106 1.16 8.87 4.54
N LEU A 107 0.85 7.57 4.41
CA LEU A 107 0.89 6.60 5.50
C LEU A 107 2.31 6.06 5.78
N LYS A 108 3.32 6.52 5.02
CA LYS A 108 4.72 6.06 5.09
C LYS A 108 4.89 4.56 4.89
N LYS A 109 4.02 3.98 4.08
CA LYS A 109 4.17 2.60 3.67
C LYS A 109 5.12 2.51 2.48
N PRO A 110 6.18 1.70 2.57
CA PRO A 110 7.12 1.55 1.47
C PRO A 110 6.42 0.98 0.24
N CYS A 111 6.64 1.59 -0.91
CA CYS A 111 6.08 1.17 -2.19
C CYS A 111 7.17 1.10 -3.24
N ILE A 112 7.28 -0.05 -3.92
CA ILE A 112 8.17 -0.27 -5.06
C ILE A 112 7.32 -0.30 -6.33
N PHE A 113 7.67 0.51 -7.31
CA PHE A 113 7.08 0.45 -8.64
C PHE A 113 7.76 -0.63 -9.47
N VAL A 114 6.97 -1.49 -10.08
CA VAL A 114 7.47 -2.58 -10.91
C VAL A 114 6.92 -2.43 -12.32
N ARG A 115 7.75 -1.96 -13.25
CA ARG A 115 7.43 -1.96 -14.68
C ARG A 115 7.64 -3.36 -15.23
N SER A 116 6.56 -4.09 -15.41
CA SER A 116 6.56 -5.46 -15.91
C SER A 116 6.60 -5.53 -17.45
N LYS A 117 6.77 -6.74 -18.00
CA LYS A 117 6.72 -7.03 -19.44
C LYS A 117 7.71 -6.18 -20.27
N ILE A 118 8.90 -5.95 -19.74
CA ILE A 118 9.93 -5.18 -20.46
C ILE A 118 10.39 -5.87 -21.75
N ASP A 119 10.21 -7.18 -21.85
CA ASP A 119 10.43 -7.97 -23.06
C ASP A 119 9.50 -7.61 -24.24
N LEU A 120 8.41 -6.87 -23.97
CA LEU A 120 7.50 -6.35 -24.99
C LEU A 120 7.75 -4.88 -25.33
N ILE A 121 8.71 -4.22 -24.67
CA ILE A 121 9.05 -2.83 -24.97
C ILE A 121 9.89 -2.79 -26.24
N TYR A 122 9.35 -2.15 -27.26
CA TYR A 122 10.04 -1.89 -28.50
C TYR A 122 9.68 -0.48 -29.00
N GLU A 123 10.69 0.29 -29.32
CA GLU A 123 10.53 1.56 -30.03
C GLU A 123 11.64 1.68 -31.09
N GLU A 124 11.25 1.98 -32.33
CA GLU A 124 12.19 2.09 -33.44
C GLU A 124 13.24 3.17 -33.17
N GLY A 125 14.52 2.83 -33.33
CA GLY A 125 15.64 3.73 -33.15
C GLY A 125 16.04 4.00 -31.69
N ARG A 126 15.45 3.28 -30.72
CA ARG A 126 15.82 3.38 -29.30
C ARG A 126 16.31 2.04 -28.73
N THR A 127 17.26 2.14 -27.81
CA THR A 127 17.66 0.99 -26.99
C THR A 127 16.65 0.77 -25.85
N LEU A 128 16.71 -0.40 -25.20
CA LEU A 128 15.86 -0.67 -24.05
C LEU A 128 16.12 0.32 -22.90
N GLU A 129 17.40 0.62 -22.64
CA GLU A 129 17.82 1.58 -21.60
C GLU A 129 17.28 3.00 -21.86
N GLU A 130 17.23 3.42 -23.11
CA GLU A 130 16.62 4.69 -23.49
C GLU A 130 15.11 4.68 -23.25
N CYS A 131 14.43 3.60 -23.56
CA CYS A 131 13.02 3.40 -23.26
C CYS A 131 12.75 3.41 -21.75
N GLU A 132 13.55 2.72 -20.96
CA GLU A 132 13.47 2.72 -19.49
C GLU A 132 13.65 4.10 -18.90
N ALA A 133 14.60 4.88 -19.41
CA ALA A 133 14.83 6.26 -18.99
C ALA A 133 13.63 7.19 -19.27
N VAL A 134 12.94 6.99 -20.41
CA VAL A 134 11.71 7.72 -20.73
C VAL A 134 10.58 7.31 -19.78
N ILE A 135 10.38 6.01 -19.59
CA ILE A 135 9.35 5.49 -18.68
C ILE A 135 9.57 5.99 -17.25
N ARG A 136 10.80 5.96 -16.75
CA ARG A 136 11.16 6.48 -15.42
C ARG A 136 10.77 7.96 -15.29
N ARG A 137 11.13 8.77 -16.26
CA ARG A 137 10.80 10.21 -16.27
C ARG A 137 9.29 10.46 -16.31
N ASP A 138 8.55 9.66 -17.07
CA ASP A 138 7.09 9.70 -17.12
C ASP A 138 6.48 9.41 -15.75
N VAL A 139 6.93 8.33 -15.08
CA VAL A 139 6.48 7.95 -13.73
C VAL A 139 6.81 9.04 -12.71
N GLU A 140 8.05 9.53 -12.68
CA GLU A 140 8.47 10.63 -11.81
C GLU A 140 7.63 11.90 -12.02
N THR A 141 7.32 12.23 -13.26
CA THR A 141 6.48 13.38 -13.61
C THR A 141 5.05 13.18 -13.11
N GLN A 142 4.48 12.00 -13.31
CA GLN A 142 3.11 11.69 -12.91
C GLN A 142 2.96 11.66 -11.37
N LEU A 143 3.98 11.18 -10.67
CA LEU A 143 3.98 11.11 -9.20
C LEU A 143 4.43 12.43 -8.54
N GLY A 144 5.03 13.35 -9.30
CA GLY A 144 5.57 14.62 -8.79
C GLY A 144 6.79 14.45 -7.88
N THR A 145 7.43 13.29 -7.88
CA THR A 145 8.62 12.99 -7.06
C THR A 145 9.62 12.15 -7.83
N ARG A 146 10.91 12.28 -7.48
CA ARG A 146 12.02 11.48 -7.99
C ARG A 146 12.51 10.45 -6.97
N ASP A 147 12.01 10.52 -5.75
CA ASP A 147 12.35 9.57 -4.68
C ASP A 147 11.40 8.36 -4.77
N ILE A 148 11.64 7.54 -5.80
CA ILE A 148 10.87 6.33 -6.08
C ILE A 148 11.79 5.14 -6.34
N ASP A 149 11.42 3.99 -5.78
CA ASP A 149 12.00 2.71 -6.16
C ASP A 149 11.25 2.20 -7.40
N LEU A 150 11.85 2.29 -8.59
CA LEU A 150 11.29 1.78 -9.84
C LEU A 150 12.20 0.70 -10.41
N VAL A 151 11.68 -0.52 -10.56
CA VAL A 151 12.37 -1.69 -11.09
C VAL A 151 11.69 -2.16 -12.39
N PHE A 152 12.51 -2.50 -13.37
CA PHE A 152 12.07 -3.01 -14.67
C PHE A 152 12.24 -4.52 -14.72
N VAL A 153 11.16 -5.27 -15.05
CA VAL A 153 11.19 -6.73 -15.00
C VAL A 153 10.49 -7.39 -16.21
N SER A 154 11.00 -8.56 -16.59
CA SER A 154 10.25 -9.56 -17.33
C SER A 154 10.09 -10.81 -16.47
N ALA A 155 8.84 -11.18 -16.18
CA ALA A 155 8.50 -12.37 -15.42
C ALA A 155 8.31 -13.62 -16.31
N ARG A 156 8.88 -13.64 -17.52
CA ARG A 156 8.84 -14.80 -18.41
C ARG A 156 9.62 -15.94 -17.81
N ARG A 157 9.02 -17.14 -17.78
CA ARG A 157 9.64 -18.35 -17.21
C ARG A 157 10.92 -18.78 -17.93
N ASP A 158 10.93 -18.65 -19.25
CA ASP A 158 12.06 -19.04 -20.11
C ASP A 158 13.22 -18.04 -20.07
N ARG A 159 12.93 -16.78 -19.74
CA ARG A 159 13.91 -15.69 -19.71
C ARG A 159 13.51 -14.59 -18.75
N PRO A 160 13.61 -14.82 -17.44
CA PRO A 160 13.34 -13.77 -16.45
C PRO A 160 14.42 -12.68 -16.53
N VAL A 161 14.02 -11.42 -16.40
CA VAL A 161 14.94 -10.25 -16.38
C VAL A 161 14.57 -9.34 -15.23
N GLY A 162 15.57 -8.81 -14.52
CA GLY A 162 15.39 -7.82 -13.44
C GLY A 162 14.77 -8.37 -12.16
N ILE A 163 14.52 -9.68 -12.05
CA ILE A 163 13.95 -10.31 -10.85
C ILE A 163 14.95 -10.26 -9.68
N ASP A 164 16.24 -10.44 -9.95
CA ASP A 164 17.29 -10.33 -8.91
C ASP A 164 17.36 -8.91 -8.36
N VAL A 165 17.33 -7.90 -9.24
CA VAL A 165 17.29 -6.48 -8.83
C VAL A 165 16.06 -6.20 -7.98
N LEU A 166 14.88 -6.71 -8.36
CA LEU A 166 13.66 -6.56 -7.56
C LEU A 166 13.81 -7.22 -6.19
N ASN A 167 14.38 -8.41 -6.12
CA ASN A 167 14.62 -9.11 -4.86
C ASN A 167 15.56 -8.30 -3.93
N ASP A 168 16.64 -7.72 -4.48
CA ASP A 168 17.54 -6.88 -3.70
C ASP A 168 16.83 -5.65 -3.12
N VAL A 169 15.98 -4.98 -3.92
CA VAL A 169 15.19 -3.84 -3.45
C VAL A 169 14.16 -4.28 -2.38
N ILE A 170 13.47 -5.39 -2.59
CA ILE A 170 12.55 -5.97 -1.59
C ILE A 170 13.31 -6.26 -0.29
N MET A 171 14.45 -6.93 -0.36
CA MET A 171 15.25 -7.27 0.82
C MET A 171 15.71 -6.04 1.59
N SER A 172 16.10 -4.96 0.92
CA SER A 172 16.48 -3.71 1.56
C SER A 172 15.33 -3.08 2.35
N LYS A 173 14.12 -3.12 1.80
CA LYS A 173 12.91 -2.56 2.46
C LYS A 173 12.36 -3.46 3.57
N MET A 174 12.55 -4.77 3.50
CA MET A 174 12.06 -5.71 4.52
C MET A 174 12.64 -5.46 5.91
N ASN A 175 13.92 -5.11 6.01
CA ASN A 175 14.55 -4.83 7.31
C ASN A 175 13.92 -3.61 8.00
N GLU A 176 13.58 -2.58 7.23
CA GLU A 176 12.89 -1.39 7.72
C GLU A 176 11.46 -1.73 8.13
N ALA A 177 10.73 -2.47 7.28
CA ALA A 177 9.37 -2.91 7.53
C ALA A 177 9.25 -3.80 8.78
N ARG A 178 10.18 -4.76 8.97
CA ARG A 178 10.22 -5.62 10.17
C ARG A 178 10.42 -4.81 11.45
N ARG A 179 11.31 -3.83 11.42
CA ARG A 179 11.56 -2.96 12.57
C ARG A 179 10.34 -2.13 12.95
N GLU A 180 9.67 -1.55 11.97
CA GLU A 180 8.44 -0.78 12.19
C GLU A 180 7.33 -1.67 12.76
N LYS A 181 7.12 -2.86 12.17
CA LYS A 181 6.16 -3.85 12.65
C LYS A 181 6.39 -4.20 14.10
N TYR A 182 7.63 -4.51 14.50
CA TYR A 182 7.97 -4.84 15.88
C TYR A 182 7.60 -3.70 16.85
N ILE A 183 7.89 -2.45 16.50
CA ILE A 183 7.56 -1.29 17.36
C ILE A 183 6.04 -1.14 17.52
N LEU A 184 5.26 -1.36 16.47
CA LEU A 184 3.82 -1.15 16.47
C LEU A 184 3.04 -2.33 17.09
N THR A 185 3.50 -3.56 16.90
CA THR A 185 2.80 -4.77 17.37
C THR A 185 3.20 -5.20 18.78
N ALA A 186 4.41 -4.88 19.24
CA ALA A 186 4.87 -5.24 20.58
C ALA A 186 3.93 -4.69 21.67
N GLU A 187 3.53 -5.56 22.60
CA GLU A 187 2.74 -5.14 23.76
C GLU A 187 3.55 -4.16 24.62
N ALA A 188 2.99 -2.98 24.86
CA ALA A 188 3.63 -1.98 25.71
C ALA A 188 3.47 -2.35 27.18
N ARG A 189 4.51 -2.95 27.78
CA ARG A 189 4.54 -3.37 29.19
C ARG A 189 5.19 -2.34 30.11
N THR A 190 5.94 -1.40 29.54
CA THR A 190 6.57 -0.32 30.28
C THR A 190 6.09 1.04 29.79
N LYS A 191 6.24 2.08 30.62
CA LYS A 191 5.90 3.45 30.24
C LYS A 191 6.74 3.93 29.05
N GLU A 192 8.01 3.54 29.01
CA GLU A 192 8.93 3.85 27.92
C GLU A 192 8.49 3.25 26.61
N GLN A 193 8.03 1.98 26.62
CA GLN A 193 7.48 1.30 25.45
C GLN A 193 6.18 1.96 24.97
N LEU A 194 5.31 2.37 25.90
CA LEU A 194 4.09 3.10 25.57
C LEU A 194 4.39 4.48 24.94
N GLU A 195 5.36 5.21 25.46
CA GLU A 195 5.79 6.49 24.88
C GLU A 195 6.46 6.30 23.51
N ALA A 196 7.25 5.26 23.31
CA ALA A 196 7.82 4.92 22.00
C ALA A 196 6.72 4.58 20.97
N LYS A 197 5.73 3.79 21.36
CA LYS A 197 4.57 3.44 20.54
C LYS A 197 3.74 4.69 20.20
N LYS A 198 3.51 5.55 21.17
CA LYS A 198 2.84 6.85 20.98
C LYS A 198 3.64 7.77 20.04
N ALA A 199 4.96 7.84 20.20
CA ALA A 199 5.83 8.65 19.34
C ALA A 199 5.79 8.16 17.89
N ALA A 200 5.80 6.85 17.66
CA ALA A 200 5.65 6.25 16.34
C ALA A 200 4.28 6.62 15.72
N ALA A 201 3.17 6.42 16.45
CA ALA A 201 1.84 6.81 16.01
C ALA A 201 1.72 8.31 15.70
N MET A 202 2.29 9.19 16.56
CA MET A 202 2.31 10.65 16.32
C MET A 202 3.16 11.05 15.10
N THR A 203 4.16 10.26 14.75
CA THR A 203 4.93 10.49 13.53
C THR A 203 4.05 10.29 12.30
N PHE A 204 3.22 9.25 12.26
CA PHE A 204 2.23 9.05 11.19
C PHE A 204 1.23 10.23 11.11
N VAL A 205 0.68 10.67 12.26
CA VAL A 205 -0.26 11.80 12.30
C VAL A 205 0.37 13.06 11.70
N LYS A 206 1.57 13.44 12.15
CA LYS A 206 2.27 14.64 11.65
C LYS A 206 2.58 14.55 10.17
N ARG A 207 3.03 13.39 9.69
CA ARG A 207 3.38 13.18 8.28
C ARG A 207 2.16 13.22 7.38
N SER A 208 1.05 12.59 7.79
CA SER A 208 -0.23 12.64 7.06
C SER A 208 -0.76 14.07 6.97
N ALA A 209 -0.71 14.84 8.06
CA ALA A 209 -1.11 16.24 8.09
C ALA A 209 -0.22 17.12 7.18
N THR A 210 1.10 16.90 7.19
CA THR A 210 2.03 17.63 6.32
C THR A 210 1.78 17.30 4.85
N TYR A 211 1.48 16.03 4.54
CA TYR A 211 1.21 15.59 3.17
C TYR A 211 -0.08 16.22 2.63
N SER A 212 -1.18 16.19 3.39
CA SER A 212 -2.44 16.86 3.01
C SER A 212 -2.24 18.36 2.78
N ALA A 213 -1.43 19.03 3.61
CA ALA A 213 -1.12 20.45 3.42
C ALA A 213 -0.27 20.71 2.17
N TYR A 214 0.66 19.83 1.83
CA TYR A 214 1.54 19.97 0.66
C TYR A 214 0.79 19.72 -0.65
N ASN A 215 -0.14 18.75 -0.66
CA ASN A 215 -0.93 18.40 -1.83
C ASN A 215 -1.93 19.47 -2.23
N GLY A 216 -2.44 20.25 -1.28
CA GLY A 216 -3.27 21.43 -1.58
C GLY A 216 -2.53 22.51 -2.36
N LEU A 217 -1.21 22.47 -2.43
CA LEU A 217 -0.34 23.43 -3.16
C LEU A 217 0.22 22.86 -4.47
N ASN A 218 0.08 21.56 -4.73
CA ASN A 218 0.67 20.92 -5.90
C ASN A 218 -0.38 20.71 -7.02
N PRO A 219 -0.33 21.48 -8.12
CA PRO A 219 -1.32 21.39 -9.19
C PRO A 219 -1.22 20.11 -10.03
N ILE A 220 -0.14 19.32 -9.89
CA ILE A 220 0.10 18.12 -10.69
C ILE A 220 -0.61 16.90 -10.10
N ILE A 221 -0.77 16.88 -8.78
CA ILE A 221 -1.50 15.82 -8.07
C ILE A 221 -2.75 16.47 -7.49
N ALA A 222 -3.83 16.48 -8.26
CA ALA A 222 -5.15 16.78 -7.72
C ALA A 222 -5.51 15.63 -6.75
N VAL A 223 -5.04 15.73 -5.51
CA VAL A 223 -5.46 14.81 -4.45
C VAL A 223 -6.88 15.18 -4.13
N ASP A 224 -7.77 14.30 -4.53
CA ASP A 224 -9.19 14.38 -4.31
C ASP A 224 -9.48 14.35 -2.79
N ALA A 225 -10.50 15.04 -2.33
CA ALA A 225 -11.01 14.98 -0.96
C ALA A 225 -11.26 13.53 -0.48
N ALA A 226 -11.46 12.60 -1.42
CA ALA A 226 -11.52 11.17 -1.16
C ALA A 226 -10.23 10.60 -0.61
N VAL A 227 -9.06 11.03 -1.08
CA VAL A 227 -7.74 10.55 -0.59
C VAL A 227 -7.46 11.09 0.81
N ASP A 228 -7.75 12.36 1.08
CA ASP A 228 -7.62 12.93 2.42
C ASP A 228 -8.52 12.22 3.44
N PHE A 229 -9.77 11.93 3.03
CA PHE A 229 -10.68 11.13 3.83
C PHE A 229 -10.09 9.75 4.14
N MET A 230 -9.57 9.07 3.13
CA MET A 230 -9.00 7.73 3.28
C MET A 230 -7.78 7.71 4.19
N ILE A 231 -6.89 8.69 4.06
CA ILE A 231 -5.71 8.83 4.93
C ILE A 231 -6.16 8.97 6.40
N LEU A 232 -7.11 9.83 6.68
CA LEU A 232 -7.63 10.03 8.03
C LEU A 232 -8.35 8.80 8.57
N TYR A 233 -9.17 8.16 7.75
CA TYR A 233 -9.89 6.94 8.13
C TYR A 233 -8.92 5.79 8.48
N GLN A 234 -7.91 5.55 7.63
CA GLN A 234 -6.92 4.51 7.87
C GLN A 234 -6.03 4.82 9.07
N LEU A 235 -5.58 6.06 9.19
CA LEU A 235 -4.80 6.52 10.34
C LEU A 235 -5.55 6.31 11.65
N TYR A 236 -6.83 6.67 11.69
CA TYR A 236 -7.69 6.52 12.85
C TYR A 236 -7.87 5.05 13.25
N ASN A 237 -8.18 4.18 12.29
CA ASN A 237 -8.32 2.75 12.54
C ASN A 237 -7.01 2.12 13.01
N ASN A 238 -5.87 2.48 12.40
CA ASN A 238 -4.57 1.98 12.82
C ASN A 238 -4.23 2.37 14.27
N ILE A 239 -4.48 3.61 14.66
CA ILE A 239 -4.25 4.07 16.05
C ILE A 239 -5.13 3.24 17.01
N ARG A 240 -6.38 3.00 16.67
CA ARG A 240 -7.28 2.18 17.49
C ARG A 240 -6.76 0.75 17.66
N GLU A 241 -6.42 0.10 16.56
CA GLU A 241 -5.89 -1.27 16.57
C GLU A 241 -4.56 -1.33 17.34
N THR A 242 -3.65 -0.40 17.09
CA THR A 242 -2.34 -0.30 17.77
C THR A 242 -2.46 -0.21 19.29
N PHE A 243 -3.46 0.50 19.80
CA PHE A 243 -3.67 0.70 21.24
C PHE A 243 -4.79 -0.18 21.81
N GLY A 244 -5.35 -1.11 21.04
CA GLY A 244 -6.42 -2.00 21.47
C GLY A 244 -7.71 -1.26 21.86
N ILE A 245 -7.98 -0.09 21.26
CA ILE A 245 -9.14 0.72 21.58
C ILE A 245 -10.37 0.18 20.84
N THR A 246 -11.23 -0.54 21.55
CA THR A 246 -12.51 -1.05 21.03
C THR A 246 -13.66 -0.10 21.37
N GLU A 247 -14.78 -0.26 20.66
CA GLU A 247 -16.02 0.49 20.96
C GLU A 247 -16.49 0.29 22.40
N GLU A 248 -16.37 -0.95 22.89
CA GLU A 248 -16.75 -1.32 24.25
C GLU A 248 -15.90 -0.60 25.29
N ILE A 249 -14.58 -0.52 25.07
CA ILE A 249 -13.66 0.21 25.95
C ILE A 249 -14.00 1.70 25.98
N ILE A 250 -14.27 2.30 24.81
CA ILE A 250 -14.65 3.71 24.73
C ILE A 250 -15.99 3.93 25.43
N ALA A 251 -17.01 3.12 25.12
CA ALA A 251 -18.34 3.26 25.69
C ALA A 251 -18.34 3.13 27.21
N SER A 252 -17.58 2.16 27.75
CA SER A 252 -17.48 1.87 29.18
C SER A 252 -16.57 2.82 29.96
N SER A 253 -15.71 3.59 29.27
CA SER A 253 -14.76 4.49 29.94
C SER A 253 -15.45 5.61 30.72
N LYS A 254 -15.20 5.68 32.01
CA LYS A 254 -15.68 6.78 32.89
C LYS A 254 -14.80 8.04 32.84
N LYS A 255 -13.61 7.94 32.21
CA LYS A 255 -12.63 9.03 32.13
C LYS A 255 -12.77 9.87 30.85
N VAL A 256 -13.56 9.40 29.89
CA VAL A 256 -13.79 10.08 28.61
C VAL A 256 -15.16 10.73 28.65
N SER A 257 -15.23 12.01 28.27
CA SER A 257 -16.51 12.73 28.23
C SER A 257 -17.43 12.14 27.15
N ASP A 258 -18.76 12.29 27.34
CA ASP A 258 -19.74 11.80 26.35
C ASP A 258 -19.60 12.51 24.99
N LYS A 259 -19.08 13.74 24.98
CA LYS A 259 -18.74 14.47 23.76
C LYS A 259 -17.58 13.81 23.03
N ASP A 260 -16.50 13.49 23.76
CA ASP A 260 -15.31 12.86 23.18
C ASP A 260 -15.61 11.41 22.75
N LYS A 261 -16.43 10.68 23.54
CA LYS A 261 -16.92 9.35 23.13
C LYS A 261 -17.64 9.40 21.79
N ARG A 262 -18.57 10.34 21.63
CA ARG A 262 -19.30 10.52 20.35
C ARG A 262 -18.38 10.90 19.20
N LEU A 263 -17.39 11.75 19.45
CA LEU A 263 -16.41 12.15 18.45
C LEU A 263 -15.57 10.95 18.00
N VAL A 264 -15.05 10.17 18.96
CA VAL A 264 -14.21 9.01 18.69
C VAL A 264 -15.02 7.88 18.03
N LEU A 265 -16.23 7.59 18.49
CA LEU A 265 -17.11 6.59 17.88
C LEU A 265 -17.63 7.07 16.51
N GLY A 266 -17.94 8.36 16.37
CA GLY A 266 -18.34 8.96 15.09
C GLY A 266 -17.22 8.93 14.04
N GLY A 267 -15.97 9.17 14.46
CA GLY A 267 -14.79 9.05 13.59
C GLY A 267 -14.55 7.63 13.04
N MET A 268 -15.25 6.62 13.58
CA MET A 268 -15.21 5.25 13.06
C MET A 268 -16.10 5.04 11.84
N SER A 269 -16.95 5.99 11.50
CA SER A 269 -17.83 5.96 10.33
C SER A 269 -17.40 7.01 9.30
N ARG A 270 -17.73 6.74 8.03
CA ARG A 270 -17.53 7.70 6.93
C ARG A 270 -18.22 9.04 7.21
N GLU A 271 -19.39 9.00 7.82
CA GLU A 271 -20.16 10.19 8.19
C GLU A 271 -19.48 11.01 9.30
N GLY A 272 -18.91 10.34 10.29
CA GLY A 272 -18.19 10.99 11.39
C GLY A 272 -16.91 11.69 10.93
N ILE A 273 -16.13 11.07 10.05
CA ILE A 273 -14.91 11.68 9.49
C ILE A 273 -15.26 12.87 8.59
N ASN A 274 -16.31 12.75 7.76
CA ASN A 274 -16.81 13.88 6.96
C ASN A 274 -17.26 15.05 7.85
N LEU A 275 -17.82 14.77 9.02
CA LEU A 275 -18.20 15.80 9.98
C LEU A 275 -16.96 16.49 10.59
N ILE A 276 -15.89 15.73 10.86
CA ILE A 276 -14.62 16.28 11.34
C ILE A 276 -14.00 17.18 10.29
N LEU A 277 -13.92 16.72 9.03
CA LEU A 277 -13.35 17.47 7.91
C LEU A 277 -14.12 18.76 7.60
N LYS A 278 -15.45 18.78 7.79
CA LYS A 278 -16.26 19.97 7.57
C LYS A 278 -16.13 21.03 8.67
N ASN A 279 -15.62 20.63 9.85
CA ASN A 279 -15.46 21.50 11.00
C ASN A 279 -14.00 21.86 11.32
N ALA A 280 -13.06 21.33 10.51
CA ALA A 280 -11.63 21.66 10.56
C ALA A 280 -11.29 22.76 9.53
#